data_8b968dd7bbceb835ce850274249036ae
#
_entry.id   8b968dd7bbceb835ce850274249036ae
#
_cell.length_a   1.000
_cell.length_b   1.000
_cell.length_c   1.000
_cell.angle_alpha   90.00
_cell.angle_beta   90.00
_cell.angle_gamma   90.00
#
_symmetry.space_group_name_H-M   'P 1'
#
loop_
_entity.id
_entity.type
_entity.pdbx_description
1 polymer ?
#
loop_
_entity_poly.entity_id
_entity_poly.type
_entity_poly.pdbx_seq_one_letter_code
_entity_poly.pdbx_strand_id
1 'polypeptide(L)'
;MTKVQTIASFDGAELAVTVVGEGRPLVLVHGLFSSAEMNWVKFGHAQKLADAGFQCIMPDLRAHGASAKSHNALDYPFGVLTKDLAALIEHFALTDYDLAGFSLGARTSAKGVIDGLAPRRLALCGMGLQGLSGWKNRSAFFIDAIDRFDEIKHGDRAFVAKSFMKTMGIDREAARLLLGAVDDVANADLAKITMPTALICGNKDQDNGSAKDLALALPDGRYREIPGTHMSSVADGAFGDALLEFFTD
;
A
#
# COMPACT_ATOMS: atom_id res chain seq x y z
N MET A 1 2.18 22.80 1.26
CA MET A 1 3.45 22.67 0.49
C MET A 1 3.83 21.21 0.39
N THR A 2 4.39 20.77 -0.74
CA THR A 2 4.93 19.39 -0.87
C THR A 2 6.39 19.39 -0.45
N LYS A 3 6.76 18.50 0.49
CA LYS A 3 8.13 18.31 0.95
C LYS A 3 8.53 16.85 0.73
N VAL A 4 9.67 16.63 0.09
CA VAL A 4 10.28 15.30 -0.02
C VAL A 4 11.49 15.25 0.91
N GLN A 5 11.60 14.19 1.69
CA GLN A 5 12.71 13.95 2.60
C GLN A 5 13.08 12.47 2.61
N THR A 6 14.28 12.17 3.03
CA THR A 6 14.77 10.81 3.22
C THR A 6 14.87 10.52 4.71
N ILE A 7 14.39 9.35 5.12
CA ILE A 7 14.52 8.84 6.49
C ILE A 7 15.30 7.52 6.49
N ALA A 8 15.95 7.20 7.59
CA ALA A 8 16.52 5.89 7.80
C ALA A 8 15.44 4.92 8.33
N SER A 9 15.36 3.72 7.76
CA SER A 9 14.56 2.62 8.28
C SER A 9 15.27 1.91 9.43
N PHE A 10 14.65 0.87 9.98
CA PHE A 10 15.13 0.07 11.13
C PHE A 10 16.54 -0.52 10.93
N ASP A 11 16.96 -0.74 9.70
CA ASP A 11 18.25 -1.33 9.30
C ASP A 11 19.20 -0.31 8.62
N GLY A 12 18.81 0.98 8.61
CA GLY A 12 19.56 2.06 7.98
C GLY A 12 19.27 2.24 6.49
N ALA A 13 18.40 1.43 5.88
CA ALA A 13 17.99 1.65 4.49
C ALA A 13 17.25 2.98 4.34
N GLU A 14 17.54 3.71 3.27
CA GLU A 14 16.92 5.00 3.00
C GLU A 14 15.51 4.84 2.42
N LEU A 15 14.53 5.48 3.04
CA LEU A 15 13.17 5.57 2.54
C LEU A 15 12.87 7.03 2.16
N ALA A 16 12.45 7.24 0.92
CA ALA A 16 11.94 8.53 0.48
C ALA A 16 10.51 8.73 0.97
N VAL A 17 10.22 9.89 1.55
CA VAL A 17 8.90 10.21 2.09
C VAL A 17 8.44 11.55 1.53
N THR A 18 7.30 11.55 0.89
CA THR A 18 6.62 12.76 0.44
C THR A 18 5.61 13.20 1.50
N VAL A 19 5.66 14.46 1.91
CA VAL A 19 4.72 15.04 2.88
C VAL A 19 3.94 16.18 2.22
N VAL A 20 2.62 16.14 2.33
CA VAL A 20 1.71 17.17 1.80
C VAL A 20 0.74 17.60 2.89
N GLY A 21 0.56 18.90 3.06
CA GLY A 21 -0.34 19.46 4.06
C GLY A 21 0.25 19.54 5.46
N GLU A 22 -0.60 19.99 6.38
CA GLU A 22 -0.32 20.14 7.81
C GLU A 22 -1.57 19.72 8.58
N GLY A 23 -1.44 19.36 9.86
CA GLY A 23 -2.54 18.98 10.73
C GLY A 23 -2.46 17.51 11.17
N ARG A 24 -3.60 16.80 11.20
CA ARG A 24 -3.64 15.42 11.69
C ARG A 24 -2.86 14.46 10.77
N PRO A 25 -1.91 13.68 11.30
CA PRO A 25 -1.13 12.78 10.49
C PRO A 25 -2.00 11.67 9.85
N LEU A 26 -1.82 11.48 8.54
CA LEU A 26 -2.40 10.39 7.77
C LEU A 26 -1.29 9.75 6.93
N VAL A 27 -0.93 8.52 7.29
CA VAL A 27 0.06 7.75 6.55
C VAL A 27 -0.61 7.04 5.38
N LEU A 28 -0.05 7.22 4.16
CA LEU A 28 -0.61 6.69 2.92
C LEU A 28 0.41 5.78 2.22
N VAL A 29 0.15 4.47 2.21
CA VAL A 29 1.07 3.44 1.70
C VAL A 29 0.64 2.96 0.32
N HIS A 30 1.50 3.10 -0.69
CA HIS A 30 1.18 2.79 -2.09
C HIS A 30 1.21 1.28 -2.43
N GLY A 31 0.71 0.93 -3.62
CA GLY A 31 0.66 -0.44 -4.13
C GLY A 31 1.96 -0.93 -4.77
N LEU A 32 1.99 -2.24 -5.10
CA LEU A 32 3.11 -2.88 -5.78
C LEU A 32 3.42 -2.20 -7.12
N PHE A 33 4.71 -2.01 -7.41
CA PHE A 33 5.24 -1.36 -8.62
C PHE A 33 4.81 0.10 -8.81
N SER A 34 4.25 0.74 -7.78
CA SER A 34 3.81 2.13 -7.77
C SER A 34 4.79 3.04 -7.02
N SER A 35 4.34 4.21 -6.61
CA SER A 35 5.06 5.17 -5.77
C SER A 35 4.06 6.06 -5.04
N ALA A 36 4.52 6.84 -4.06
CA ALA A 36 3.75 7.89 -3.40
C ALA A 36 3.14 8.87 -4.42
N GLU A 37 3.97 9.30 -5.39
CA GLU A 37 3.54 10.18 -6.48
C GLU A 37 2.40 9.58 -7.30
N MET A 38 2.55 8.34 -7.77
CA MET A 38 1.58 7.70 -8.65
C MET A 38 0.26 7.36 -7.95
N ASN A 39 0.31 6.92 -6.70
CA ASN A 39 -0.90 6.50 -5.97
C ASN A 39 -1.68 7.69 -5.37
N TRP A 40 -0.96 8.70 -4.86
CA TRP A 40 -1.57 9.67 -3.95
C TRP A 40 -1.52 11.11 -4.45
N VAL A 41 -0.42 11.51 -5.12
CA VAL A 41 -0.21 12.91 -5.52
C VAL A 41 -0.78 13.19 -6.90
N LYS A 42 -0.45 12.37 -7.88
CA LYS A 42 -0.76 12.57 -9.30
C LYS A 42 -2.24 12.84 -9.59
N PHE A 43 -3.14 12.16 -8.87
CA PHE A 43 -4.59 12.28 -9.06
C PHE A 43 -5.25 13.20 -8.03
N GLY A 44 -4.45 13.92 -7.23
CA GLY A 44 -4.92 14.96 -6.31
C GLY A 44 -5.48 14.44 -4.99
N HIS A 45 -5.37 13.14 -4.67
CA HIS A 45 -5.91 12.57 -3.43
C HIS A 45 -5.24 13.16 -2.19
N ALA A 46 -3.91 13.22 -2.19
CA ALA A 46 -3.15 13.81 -1.09
C ALA A 46 -3.49 15.29 -0.89
N GLN A 47 -3.64 16.06 -1.98
CA GLN A 47 -4.03 17.47 -1.87
C GLN A 47 -5.44 17.63 -1.30
N LYS A 48 -6.41 16.82 -1.76
CA LYS A 48 -7.79 16.83 -1.22
C LYS A 48 -7.82 16.57 0.29
N LEU A 49 -7.07 15.60 0.76
CA LEU A 49 -6.95 15.29 2.19
C LEU A 49 -6.22 16.40 2.96
N ALA A 50 -5.16 16.96 2.38
CA ALA A 50 -4.44 18.08 2.96
C ALA A 50 -5.31 19.34 3.12
N ASP A 51 -6.15 19.65 2.12
CA ASP A 51 -7.10 20.76 2.16
C ASP A 51 -8.17 20.59 3.27
N ALA A 52 -8.38 19.33 3.70
CA ALA A 52 -9.28 19.00 4.82
C ALA A 52 -8.57 18.92 6.19
N GLY A 53 -7.30 19.35 6.28
CA GLY A 53 -6.54 19.43 7.54
C GLY A 53 -5.77 18.18 7.91
N PHE A 54 -5.42 17.34 6.93
CA PHE A 54 -4.50 16.22 7.15
C PHE A 54 -3.08 16.56 6.72
N GLN A 55 -2.11 16.03 7.46
CA GLN A 55 -0.74 15.91 7.02
C GLN A 55 -0.55 14.53 6.40
N CYS A 56 -0.56 14.45 5.07
CA CYS A 56 -0.37 13.21 4.33
C CYS A 56 1.13 12.85 4.31
N ILE A 57 1.49 11.74 4.94
CA ILE A 57 2.86 11.20 5.01
C ILE A 57 2.92 9.96 4.12
N MET A 58 3.63 10.04 3.01
CA MET A 58 3.60 9.08 1.93
C MET A 58 4.99 8.53 1.64
N PRO A 59 5.37 7.37 2.22
CA PRO A 59 6.62 6.72 1.87
C PRO A 59 6.56 6.09 0.47
N ASP A 60 7.66 6.14 -0.26
CA ASP A 60 7.96 5.14 -1.27
C ASP A 60 8.39 3.86 -0.56
N LEU A 61 7.75 2.74 -0.84
CA LEU A 61 8.12 1.45 -0.27
C LEU A 61 9.54 1.06 -0.71
N ARG A 62 10.27 0.30 0.10
CA ARG A 62 11.55 -0.31 -0.29
C ARG A 62 11.42 -0.99 -1.66
N ALA A 63 12.42 -0.91 -2.50
CA ALA A 63 12.47 -1.33 -3.91
C ALA A 63 11.58 -0.51 -4.88
N HIS A 64 10.95 0.59 -4.42
CA HIS A 64 10.08 1.43 -5.23
C HIS A 64 10.50 2.90 -5.21
N GLY A 65 10.00 3.68 -6.19
CA GLY A 65 10.14 5.13 -6.25
C GLY A 65 11.57 5.62 -6.04
N ALA A 66 11.79 6.49 -5.08
CA ALA A 66 13.10 7.01 -4.70
C ALA A 66 13.71 6.33 -3.45
N SER A 67 13.05 5.32 -2.87
CA SER A 67 13.57 4.54 -1.75
C SER A 67 14.66 3.56 -2.17
N ALA A 68 15.40 3.02 -1.20
CA ALA A 68 16.49 2.07 -1.40
C ALA A 68 16.08 0.85 -2.24
N LYS A 69 16.95 0.46 -3.17
CA LYS A 69 16.78 -0.67 -4.12
C LYS A 69 18.03 -1.55 -4.08
N SER A 70 18.32 -2.12 -2.91
CA SER A 70 19.47 -3.03 -2.78
C SER A 70 19.28 -4.31 -3.58
N HIS A 71 20.36 -4.85 -4.13
CA HIS A 71 20.41 -6.18 -4.76
C HIS A 71 20.95 -7.25 -3.79
N ASN A 72 21.16 -6.91 -2.53
CA ASN A 72 21.55 -7.86 -1.50
C ASN A 72 20.30 -8.43 -0.81
N ALA A 73 20.12 -9.75 -0.86
CA ALA A 73 18.99 -10.43 -0.25
C ALA A 73 18.88 -10.20 1.28
N LEU A 74 20.00 -9.94 1.96
CA LEU A 74 20.01 -9.66 3.40
C LEU A 74 19.31 -8.35 3.77
N ASP A 75 19.14 -7.43 2.81
CA ASP A 75 18.45 -6.16 3.01
C ASP A 75 16.92 -6.30 2.84
N TYR A 76 16.44 -7.53 2.61
CA TYR A 76 15.02 -7.86 2.53
C TYR A 76 14.65 -8.97 3.53
N PRO A 77 14.83 -8.72 4.85
CA PRO A 77 14.40 -9.68 5.85
C PRO A 77 12.88 -9.85 5.80
N PHE A 78 12.41 -11.03 6.21
CA PHE A 78 10.98 -11.33 6.26
C PHE A 78 10.21 -10.25 7.05
N GLY A 79 9.07 -9.78 6.52
CA GLY A 79 8.30 -8.68 7.09
C GLY A 79 8.93 -7.29 6.90
N VAL A 80 9.85 -7.13 5.97
CA VAL A 80 10.60 -5.87 5.80
C VAL A 80 9.71 -4.64 5.64
N LEU A 81 8.58 -4.74 4.91
CA LEU A 81 7.70 -3.60 4.70
C LEU A 81 6.96 -3.17 5.97
N THR A 82 6.57 -4.11 6.83
CA THR A 82 5.96 -3.76 8.12
C THR A 82 6.97 -3.14 9.09
N LYS A 83 8.22 -3.59 9.05
CA LYS A 83 9.31 -2.99 9.80
C LYS A 83 9.66 -1.59 9.30
N ASP A 84 9.68 -1.38 7.99
CA ASP A 84 9.85 -0.05 7.38
C ASP A 84 8.71 0.90 7.79
N LEU A 85 7.46 0.41 7.78
CA LEU A 85 6.31 1.20 8.22
C LEU A 85 6.40 1.56 9.71
N ALA A 86 6.80 0.63 10.57
CA ALA A 86 7.01 0.90 11.99
C ALA A 86 8.12 1.94 12.22
N ALA A 87 9.24 1.83 11.51
CA ALA A 87 10.32 2.81 11.57
C ALA A 87 9.86 4.22 11.11
N LEU A 88 8.99 4.30 10.10
CA LEU A 88 8.40 5.57 9.67
C LEU A 88 7.51 6.17 10.77
N ILE A 89 6.63 5.37 11.39
CA ILE A 89 5.77 5.81 12.50
C ILE A 89 6.62 6.34 13.67
N GLU A 90 7.70 5.63 14.00
CA GLU A 90 8.65 6.04 15.05
C GLU A 90 9.39 7.33 14.67
N HIS A 91 9.92 7.43 13.43
CA HIS A 91 10.65 8.60 12.94
C HIS A 91 9.82 9.89 13.06
N PHE A 92 8.54 9.84 12.71
CA PHE A 92 7.62 10.97 12.83
C PHE A 92 6.99 11.10 14.22
N ALA A 93 7.35 10.25 15.19
CA ALA A 93 6.79 10.21 16.55
C ALA A 93 5.24 10.19 16.56
N LEU A 94 4.65 9.41 15.66
CA LEU A 94 3.19 9.36 15.49
C LEU A 94 2.55 8.52 16.59
N THR A 95 1.75 9.17 17.44
CA THR A 95 0.97 8.53 18.51
C THR A 95 -0.55 8.60 18.27
N ASP A 96 -1.01 9.64 17.57
CA ASP A 96 -2.40 9.82 17.14
C ASP A 96 -2.40 10.09 15.63
N TYR A 97 -2.66 9.05 14.83
CA TYR A 97 -2.58 9.08 13.39
C TYR A 97 -3.61 8.18 12.74
N ASP A 98 -3.90 8.45 11.49
CA ASP A 98 -4.69 7.58 10.62
C ASP A 98 -3.77 6.87 9.61
N LEU A 99 -4.22 5.70 9.10
CA LEU A 99 -3.43 4.89 8.17
C LEU A 99 -4.29 4.43 6.99
N ALA A 100 -3.78 4.60 5.78
CA ALA A 100 -4.38 4.01 4.59
C ALA A 100 -3.32 3.31 3.74
N GLY A 101 -3.72 2.23 3.10
CA GLY A 101 -2.88 1.55 2.13
C GLY A 101 -3.68 1.11 0.90
N PHE A 102 -3.01 1.08 -0.26
CA PHE A 102 -3.58 0.55 -1.49
C PHE A 102 -2.88 -0.77 -1.87
N SER A 103 -3.64 -1.84 -2.14
CA SER A 103 -3.11 -3.12 -2.63
C SER A 103 -1.99 -3.69 -1.73
N LEU A 104 -0.73 -3.74 -2.16
CA LEU A 104 0.41 -4.13 -1.31
C LEU A 104 0.52 -3.22 -0.07
N GLY A 105 0.26 -1.92 -0.22
CA GLY A 105 0.21 -1.00 0.91
C GLY A 105 -0.91 -1.32 1.90
N ALA A 106 -2.09 -1.77 1.43
CA ALA A 106 -3.17 -2.23 2.30
C ALA A 106 -2.77 -3.50 3.08
N ARG A 107 -2.13 -4.46 2.41
CA ARG A 107 -1.55 -5.64 3.06
C ARG A 107 -0.53 -5.26 4.13
N THR A 108 0.41 -4.37 3.78
CA THR A 108 1.44 -3.89 4.70
C THR A 108 0.82 -3.19 5.92
N SER A 109 -0.20 -2.36 5.70
CA SER A 109 -0.93 -1.65 6.76
C SER A 109 -1.68 -2.62 7.68
N ALA A 110 -2.42 -3.59 7.12
CA ALA A 110 -3.13 -4.62 7.89
C ALA A 110 -2.15 -5.44 8.75
N LYS A 111 -1.04 -5.91 8.13
CA LYS A 111 -0.02 -6.67 8.86
C LYS A 111 0.67 -5.82 9.93
N GLY A 112 0.97 -4.55 9.65
CA GLY A 112 1.53 -3.63 10.63
C GLY A 112 0.63 -3.45 11.85
N VAL A 113 -0.70 -3.34 11.65
CA VAL A 113 -1.68 -3.30 12.75
C VAL A 113 -1.70 -4.62 13.54
N ILE A 114 -1.70 -5.75 12.86
CA ILE A 114 -1.63 -7.08 13.50
C ILE A 114 -0.35 -7.22 14.34
N ASP A 115 0.75 -6.61 13.91
CA ASP A 115 2.05 -6.63 14.58
C ASP A 115 2.19 -5.53 15.67
N GLY A 116 1.16 -4.70 15.87
CA GLY A 116 1.11 -3.77 17.02
C GLY A 116 1.02 -2.28 16.66
N LEU A 117 0.96 -1.90 15.40
CA LEU A 117 0.63 -0.50 15.05
C LEU A 117 -0.82 -0.20 15.43
N ALA A 118 -1.06 0.98 15.99
CA ALA A 118 -2.36 1.36 16.50
C ALA A 118 -2.85 2.70 15.90
N PRO A 119 -3.18 2.74 14.60
CA PRO A 119 -3.80 3.91 14.01
C PRO A 119 -5.21 4.11 14.59
N ARG A 120 -5.67 5.35 14.62
CA ARG A 120 -7.04 5.69 15.04
C ARG A 120 -8.09 5.11 14.09
N ARG A 121 -7.82 5.16 12.79
CA ARG A 121 -8.63 4.60 11.70
C ARG A 121 -7.74 3.97 10.64
N LEU A 122 -8.25 2.95 9.98
CA LEU A 122 -7.54 2.21 8.94
C LEU A 122 -8.36 2.17 7.65
N ALA A 123 -7.74 2.47 6.50
CA ALA A 123 -8.36 2.24 5.19
C ALA A 123 -7.54 1.21 4.40
N LEU A 124 -8.17 0.08 4.06
CA LEU A 124 -7.61 -0.98 3.23
C LEU A 124 -8.22 -0.87 1.83
N CYS A 125 -7.49 -0.22 0.92
CA CYS A 125 -7.97 0.11 -0.40
C CYS A 125 -7.48 -0.91 -1.44
N GLY A 126 -8.35 -1.28 -2.40
CA GLY A 126 -8.02 -2.27 -3.41
C GLY A 126 -7.62 -3.62 -2.81
N MET A 127 -8.24 -4.02 -1.70
CA MET A 127 -7.92 -5.24 -0.96
C MET A 127 -9.19 -6.02 -0.62
N GLY A 128 -9.13 -7.33 -0.83
CA GLY A 128 -10.15 -8.28 -0.43
C GLY A 128 -9.57 -9.40 0.44
N LEU A 129 -10.44 -10.26 0.96
CA LEU A 129 -10.07 -11.30 1.93
C LEU A 129 -8.97 -12.24 1.40
N GLN A 130 -9.12 -12.71 0.16
CA GLN A 130 -8.15 -13.60 -0.49
C GLN A 130 -6.81 -12.92 -0.75
N GLY A 131 -6.82 -11.58 -0.94
CA GLY A 131 -5.63 -10.78 -1.12
C GLY A 131 -4.74 -10.73 0.12
N LEU A 132 -5.30 -10.79 1.32
CA LEU A 132 -4.52 -10.78 2.57
C LEU A 132 -3.88 -12.14 2.89
N SER A 133 -4.57 -13.25 2.65
CA SER A 133 -4.16 -14.60 3.04
C SER A 133 -3.52 -15.42 1.91
N GLY A 134 -3.37 -14.88 0.71
CA GLY A 134 -2.92 -15.60 -0.49
C GLY A 134 -1.64 -15.09 -1.11
N TRP A 135 -0.73 -14.48 -0.34
CA TRP A 135 0.46 -13.83 -0.88
C TRP A 135 1.38 -14.77 -1.66
N LYS A 136 1.57 -16.00 -1.20
CA LYS A 136 2.45 -16.97 -1.86
C LYS A 136 2.12 -17.17 -3.34
N ASN A 137 0.83 -17.31 -3.67
CA ASN A 137 0.41 -17.48 -5.06
C ASN A 137 0.53 -16.17 -5.86
N ARG A 138 0.25 -15.05 -5.21
CA ARG A 138 0.33 -13.73 -5.83
C ARG A 138 1.78 -13.31 -6.09
N SER A 139 2.68 -13.51 -5.13
CA SER A 139 4.12 -13.26 -5.32
C SER A 139 4.71 -14.12 -6.42
N ALA A 140 4.34 -15.40 -6.50
CA ALA A 140 4.80 -16.30 -7.57
C ALA A 140 4.42 -15.79 -8.96
N PHE A 141 3.20 -15.22 -9.13
CA PHE A 141 2.78 -14.60 -10.39
C PHE A 141 3.67 -13.39 -10.77
N PHE A 142 3.97 -12.52 -9.83
CA PHE A 142 4.81 -11.35 -10.11
C PHE A 142 6.28 -11.71 -10.28
N ILE A 143 6.80 -12.70 -9.55
CA ILE A 143 8.16 -13.23 -9.74
C ILE A 143 8.29 -13.84 -11.14
N ASP A 144 7.31 -14.66 -11.58
CA ASP A 144 7.27 -15.18 -12.95
C ASP A 144 7.25 -14.06 -14.00
N ALA A 145 6.48 -13.00 -13.76
CA ALA A 145 6.44 -11.83 -14.64
C ALA A 145 7.78 -11.07 -14.69
N ILE A 146 8.54 -11.02 -13.60
CA ILE A 146 9.88 -10.44 -13.55
C ILE A 146 10.87 -11.36 -14.28
N ASP A 147 10.86 -12.65 -13.97
CA ASP A 147 11.83 -13.63 -14.51
C ASP A 147 11.67 -13.78 -16.03
N ARG A 148 10.44 -13.76 -16.57
CA ARG A 148 10.13 -13.81 -18.00
C ARG A 148 9.92 -12.45 -18.66
N PHE A 149 10.35 -11.35 -18.03
CA PHE A 149 10.00 -9.98 -18.43
C PHE A 149 10.18 -9.73 -19.93
N ASP A 150 11.28 -10.13 -20.53
CA ASP A 150 11.58 -9.86 -21.94
C ASP A 150 10.79 -10.78 -22.90
N GLU A 151 10.32 -11.92 -22.43
CA GLU A 151 9.53 -12.90 -23.21
C GLU A 151 8.04 -12.55 -23.27
N ILE A 152 7.51 -11.79 -22.27
CA ILE A 152 6.09 -11.43 -22.18
C ILE A 152 5.70 -10.53 -23.36
N LYS A 153 4.67 -10.94 -24.11
CA LYS A 153 4.11 -10.23 -25.28
C LYS A 153 2.65 -9.84 -25.00
N HIS A 154 2.11 -9.02 -25.88
CA HIS A 154 0.67 -8.68 -25.86
C HIS A 154 -0.17 -9.97 -25.92
N GLY A 155 -1.18 -10.07 -25.03
CA GLY A 155 -2.00 -11.28 -24.84
C GLY A 155 -1.51 -12.22 -23.72
N ASP A 156 -0.28 -12.06 -23.20
CA ASP A 156 0.15 -12.75 -21.99
C ASP A 156 -0.58 -12.16 -20.77
N ARG A 157 -0.99 -13.02 -19.82
CA ARG A 157 -1.65 -12.60 -18.57
C ARG A 157 -0.83 -11.62 -17.73
N ALA A 158 0.51 -11.64 -17.86
CA ALA A 158 1.43 -10.75 -17.16
C ALA A 158 1.74 -9.46 -17.95
N PHE A 159 1.14 -9.25 -19.15
CA PHE A 159 1.44 -8.09 -19.99
C PHE A 159 1.17 -6.75 -19.31
N VAL A 160 0.07 -6.64 -18.55
CA VAL A 160 -0.28 -5.42 -17.81
C VAL A 160 0.76 -5.15 -16.71
N ALA A 161 1.16 -6.18 -15.95
CA ALA A 161 2.19 -6.06 -14.92
C ALA A 161 3.54 -5.64 -15.52
N LYS A 162 3.96 -6.27 -16.64
CA LYS A 162 5.16 -5.86 -17.39
C LYS A 162 5.10 -4.40 -17.81
N SER A 163 3.99 -4.00 -18.41
CA SER A 163 3.81 -2.62 -18.92
C SER A 163 3.88 -1.60 -17.79
N PHE A 164 3.30 -1.93 -16.64
CA PHE A 164 3.33 -1.08 -15.46
C PHE A 164 4.74 -1.00 -14.86
N MET A 165 5.43 -2.13 -14.67
CA MET A 165 6.84 -2.15 -14.24
C MET A 165 7.73 -1.30 -15.15
N LYS A 166 7.54 -1.39 -16.48
CA LYS A 166 8.29 -0.58 -17.45
C LYS A 166 8.00 0.91 -17.30
N THR A 167 6.72 1.28 -17.18
CA THR A 167 6.29 2.68 -17.03
C THR A 167 6.85 3.30 -15.75
N MET A 168 6.88 2.53 -14.68
CA MET A 168 7.35 2.98 -13.36
C MET A 168 8.87 2.86 -13.19
N GLY A 169 9.61 2.33 -14.17
CA GLY A 169 11.06 2.17 -14.08
C GLY A 169 11.49 1.26 -12.93
N ILE A 170 10.74 0.18 -12.67
CA ILE A 170 10.97 -0.71 -11.52
C ILE A 170 12.31 -1.42 -11.64
N ASP A 171 13.12 -1.34 -10.58
CA ASP A 171 14.27 -2.21 -10.38
C ASP A 171 13.78 -3.65 -10.12
N ARG A 172 13.89 -4.49 -11.15
CA ARG A 172 13.29 -5.83 -11.14
C ARG A 172 14.00 -6.78 -10.18
N GLU A 173 15.31 -6.61 -9.97
CA GLU A 173 16.08 -7.43 -9.03
C GLU A 173 15.68 -7.11 -7.59
N ALA A 174 15.66 -5.85 -7.21
CA ALA A 174 15.20 -5.40 -5.92
C ALA A 174 13.72 -5.78 -5.66
N ALA A 175 12.85 -5.60 -6.65
CA ALA A 175 11.43 -5.98 -6.55
C ALA A 175 11.24 -7.49 -6.37
N ARG A 176 12.04 -8.31 -7.04
CA ARG A 176 12.01 -9.77 -6.90
C ARG A 176 12.39 -10.22 -5.48
N LEU A 177 13.42 -9.61 -4.91
CA LEU A 177 13.82 -9.86 -3.52
C LEU A 177 12.72 -9.45 -2.53
N LEU A 178 12.14 -8.27 -2.73
CA LEU A 178 11.03 -7.79 -1.90
C LEU A 178 9.83 -8.73 -1.94
N LEU A 179 9.44 -9.24 -3.11
CA LEU A 179 8.29 -10.14 -3.25
C LEU A 179 8.43 -11.42 -2.43
N GLY A 180 9.65 -11.88 -2.21
CA GLY A 180 9.97 -13.04 -1.36
C GLY A 180 9.95 -12.72 0.14
N ALA A 181 9.97 -11.45 0.53
CA ALA A 181 10.09 -10.99 1.91
C ALA A 181 8.77 -10.51 2.54
N VAL A 182 7.68 -10.48 1.76
CA VAL A 182 6.36 -10.03 2.23
C VAL A 182 5.61 -11.16 2.94
N ASP A 183 5.04 -10.84 4.11
CA ASP A 183 4.31 -11.77 4.96
C ASP A 183 2.88 -12.05 4.45
N ASP A 184 2.37 -13.23 4.78
CA ASP A 184 0.93 -13.50 4.73
C ASP A 184 0.22 -13.04 6.01
N VAL A 185 -1.09 -12.81 5.89
CA VAL A 185 -1.98 -12.51 7.01
C VAL A 185 -2.87 -13.74 7.24
N ALA A 186 -2.81 -14.32 8.43
CA ALA A 186 -3.72 -15.39 8.77
C ALA A 186 -5.13 -14.83 9.07
N ASN A 187 -6.18 -15.51 8.58
CA ASN A 187 -7.56 -15.06 8.82
C ASN A 187 -7.90 -14.91 10.31
N ALA A 188 -7.31 -15.74 11.17
CA ALA A 188 -7.51 -15.63 12.62
C ALA A 188 -6.96 -14.33 13.22
N ASP A 189 -5.95 -13.73 12.59
CA ASP A 189 -5.35 -12.48 13.05
C ASP A 189 -6.18 -11.24 12.69
N LEU A 190 -7.17 -11.35 11.81
CA LEU A 190 -8.05 -10.24 11.45
C LEU A 190 -8.81 -9.68 12.66
N ALA A 191 -9.08 -10.49 13.67
CA ALA A 191 -9.69 -10.06 14.93
C ALA A 191 -8.85 -9.04 15.72
N LYS A 192 -7.56 -8.90 15.42
CA LYS A 192 -6.66 -7.89 16.01
C LYS A 192 -6.84 -6.50 15.41
N ILE A 193 -7.50 -6.39 14.25
CA ILE A 193 -7.81 -5.11 13.61
C ILE A 193 -9.11 -4.58 14.20
N THR A 194 -9.02 -3.90 15.33
CA THR A 194 -10.18 -3.51 16.16
C THR A 194 -10.65 -2.07 15.91
N MET A 195 -9.82 -1.23 15.27
CA MET A 195 -10.19 0.13 14.95
C MET A 195 -11.19 0.19 13.77
N PRO A 196 -11.97 1.29 13.63
CA PRO A 196 -12.80 1.50 12.45
C PRO A 196 -12.00 1.33 11.17
N THR A 197 -12.45 0.42 10.28
CA THR A 197 -11.69 0.04 9.09
C THR A 197 -12.56 0.14 7.83
N ALA A 198 -12.17 1.01 6.89
CA ALA A 198 -12.80 1.11 5.58
C ALA A 198 -12.16 0.15 4.57
N LEU A 199 -13.00 -0.54 3.80
CA LEU A 199 -12.63 -1.34 2.63
C LEU A 199 -13.08 -0.59 1.38
N ILE A 200 -12.18 0.17 0.74
CA ILE A 200 -12.49 0.99 -0.43
C ILE A 200 -12.00 0.28 -1.68
N CYS A 201 -12.93 -0.20 -2.53
CA CYS A 201 -12.58 -0.97 -3.72
C CYS A 201 -13.40 -0.57 -4.95
N GLY A 202 -12.77 -0.67 -6.11
CA GLY A 202 -13.44 -0.52 -7.39
C GLY A 202 -14.51 -1.60 -7.60
N ASN A 203 -15.65 -1.22 -8.17
CA ASN A 203 -16.78 -2.15 -8.43
C ASN A 203 -16.45 -3.25 -9.46
N LYS A 204 -15.32 -3.12 -10.15
CA LYS A 204 -14.79 -4.12 -11.10
C LYS A 204 -13.41 -4.65 -10.65
N ASP A 205 -13.00 -4.35 -9.41
CA ASP A 205 -11.75 -4.85 -8.85
C ASP A 205 -11.96 -6.28 -8.33
N GLN A 206 -11.31 -7.24 -8.98
CA GLN A 206 -11.33 -8.66 -8.60
C GLN A 206 -9.92 -9.18 -8.26
N ASP A 207 -8.92 -8.31 -8.27
CA ASP A 207 -7.51 -8.70 -8.17
C ASP A 207 -7.15 -9.31 -6.82
N ASN A 208 -7.77 -8.84 -5.74
CA ASN A 208 -7.49 -9.26 -4.36
C ASN A 208 -8.66 -10.00 -3.70
N GLY A 209 -9.64 -10.45 -4.49
CA GLY A 209 -10.84 -11.12 -4.00
C GLY A 209 -11.88 -10.14 -3.41
N SER A 210 -12.77 -10.66 -2.56
CA SER A 210 -13.93 -9.92 -2.07
C SER A 210 -13.59 -8.95 -0.93
N ALA A 211 -13.71 -7.64 -1.19
CA ALA A 211 -13.60 -6.60 -0.17
C ALA A 211 -14.81 -6.61 0.79
N LYS A 212 -15.99 -7.04 0.33
CA LYS A 212 -17.17 -7.21 1.18
C LYS A 212 -16.95 -8.30 2.22
N ASP A 213 -16.37 -9.45 1.81
CA ASP A 213 -16.08 -10.54 2.74
C ASP A 213 -15.00 -10.14 3.75
N LEU A 214 -14.01 -9.33 3.32
CA LEU A 214 -13.02 -8.78 4.24
C LEU A 214 -13.67 -7.83 5.24
N ALA A 215 -14.58 -6.96 4.82
CA ALA A 215 -15.30 -6.07 5.73
C ALA A 215 -16.10 -6.85 6.77
N LEU A 216 -16.77 -7.94 6.36
CA LEU A 216 -17.52 -8.80 7.27
C LEU A 216 -16.62 -9.61 8.24
N ALA A 217 -15.38 -9.87 7.85
CA ALA A 217 -14.41 -10.60 8.68
C ALA A 217 -13.72 -9.73 9.75
N LEU A 218 -13.83 -8.40 9.63
CA LEU A 218 -13.23 -7.44 10.56
C LEU A 218 -14.22 -7.04 11.66
N PRO A 219 -13.77 -6.77 12.91
CA PRO A 219 -14.62 -6.32 14.01
C PRO A 219 -15.44 -5.05 13.73
N ASP A 220 -14.85 -4.03 13.06
CA ASP A 220 -15.53 -2.77 12.63
C ASP A 220 -15.16 -2.47 11.16
N GLY A 221 -15.50 -3.41 10.27
CA GLY A 221 -15.25 -3.29 8.84
C GLY A 221 -16.41 -2.62 8.10
N ARG A 222 -16.12 -1.61 7.27
CA ARG A 222 -17.09 -0.87 6.46
C ARG A 222 -16.70 -0.92 4.99
N TYR A 223 -17.56 -1.47 4.15
CA TYR A 223 -17.31 -1.54 2.71
C TYR A 223 -17.82 -0.29 1.99
N ARG A 224 -16.94 0.31 1.19
CA ARG A 224 -17.27 1.42 0.29
C ARG A 224 -16.88 1.07 -1.14
N GLU A 225 -17.87 0.98 -2.01
CA GLU A 225 -17.67 0.77 -3.44
C GLU A 225 -17.40 2.09 -4.16
N ILE A 226 -16.43 2.07 -5.07
CA ILE A 226 -16.12 3.18 -5.98
C ILE A 226 -16.08 2.67 -7.44
N PRO A 227 -16.12 3.55 -8.45
CA PRO A 227 -15.99 3.12 -9.85
C PRO A 227 -14.60 2.54 -10.15
N GLY A 228 -14.54 1.57 -11.07
CA GLY A 228 -13.30 1.14 -11.71
C GLY A 228 -12.81 -0.26 -11.35
N THR A 229 -11.71 -0.63 -12.00
CA THR A 229 -10.93 -1.86 -11.76
C THR A 229 -9.85 -1.57 -10.70
N HIS A 230 -9.03 -2.57 -10.36
CA HIS A 230 -7.89 -2.38 -9.45
C HIS A 230 -7.02 -1.17 -9.81
N MET A 231 -6.63 -1.06 -11.08
CA MET A 231 -5.75 0.02 -11.54
C MET A 231 -6.49 1.35 -11.79
N SER A 232 -7.71 1.31 -12.33
CA SER A 232 -8.41 2.54 -12.72
C SER A 232 -9.10 3.23 -11.54
N SER A 233 -9.46 2.52 -10.48
CA SER A 233 -10.09 3.11 -9.29
C SER A 233 -9.19 4.13 -8.58
N VAL A 234 -7.86 3.92 -8.61
CA VAL A 234 -6.88 4.88 -8.05
C VAL A 234 -6.89 6.22 -8.79
N ALA A 235 -7.19 6.21 -10.09
CA ALA A 235 -7.22 7.43 -10.89
C ALA A 235 -8.57 8.18 -10.82
N ASP A 236 -9.59 7.59 -10.21
CA ASP A 236 -10.92 8.17 -10.08
C ASP A 236 -11.02 9.10 -8.87
N GLY A 237 -11.66 10.27 -9.06
CA GLY A 237 -11.87 11.24 -7.97
C GLY A 237 -12.67 10.68 -6.79
N ALA A 238 -13.57 9.70 -7.05
CA ALA A 238 -14.35 9.01 -6.03
C ALA A 238 -13.47 8.28 -5.00
N PHE A 239 -12.24 7.90 -5.36
CA PHE A 239 -11.29 7.31 -4.42
C PHE A 239 -10.87 8.31 -3.33
N GLY A 240 -10.49 9.52 -3.73
CA GLY A 240 -10.16 10.59 -2.78
C GLY A 240 -11.36 11.04 -1.95
N ASP A 241 -12.57 11.05 -2.55
CA ASP A 241 -13.81 11.39 -1.84
C ASP A 241 -14.14 10.35 -0.76
N ALA A 242 -14.02 9.06 -1.07
CA ALA A 242 -14.27 7.98 -0.13
C ALA A 242 -13.28 7.97 1.05
N LEU A 243 -11.99 8.27 0.78
CA LEU A 243 -10.99 8.44 1.83
C LEU A 243 -11.32 9.62 2.73
N LEU A 244 -11.64 10.78 2.12
CA LEU A 244 -11.99 11.98 2.87
C LEU A 244 -13.20 11.74 3.76
N GLU A 245 -14.31 11.22 3.21
CA GLU A 245 -15.51 10.86 3.94
C GLU A 245 -15.16 10.00 5.17
N PHE A 246 -14.40 8.92 4.98
CA PHE A 246 -14.07 8.00 6.07
C PHE A 246 -13.19 8.63 7.16
N PHE A 247 -12.22 9.46 6.81
CA PHE A 247 -11.30 10.02 7.81
C PHE A 247 -11.84 11.28 8.50
N THR A 248 -12.93 11.89 8.00
CA THR A 248 -13.58 13.05 8.62
C THR A 248 -14.81 12.70 9.45
N ASP A 249 -15.44 11.51 9.27
CA ASP A 249 -16.52 11.00 10.13
C ASP A 249 -16.07 10.83 11.59
#